data_52ab6dd6082f513749cd1a20c159a7f9
#
_entry.id   52ab6dd6082f513749cd1a20c159a7f9
#
_cell.length_a   1.000
_cell.length_b   1.000
_cell.length_c   1.000
_cell.angle_alpha   90.00
_cell.angle_beta   90.00
_cell.angle_gamma   90.00
#
_symmetry.space_group_name_H-M   'P 1'
#
loop_
_entity.id
_entity.type
_entity.pdbx_description
1 polymer ?
#
loop_
_entity_poly.entity_id
_entity_poly.type
_entity_poly.pdbx_seq_one_letter_code
_entity_poly.pdbx_strand_id
1 'polypeptide(L)'
;MSSTAETIDRFVSQEYKWGFYTDIETDTIPAGLSEDTVRFFSAKKQEPEWLLEWRLKAYRHWLKMQEPHWPQVKYGPIDYQAIRYYSAPKKKGDGPKSLDEVDPKLLETYEKLGIPLHERARLAGVAVDAVFDSESIGTTHKEELAKQGVIFGSISEAVREHPDLVRRYLGSVVPYTDNFFATLNSAVFSDGSFAYIPKGVRCPMELSTYFRINAAGTGQFERTLIVAEEGASVSYLEGCTAPKRDENQLHAAVVELVALDRADIKYSTVQNWYPGDAEGRGGIYNFVTKRGLCKGAHSKISWTQVETGSAITWKYPSVILRGDHSVGEFYSVALANLAQQADTGTKMVHLGRNTRSTVIAKGISAGRGQNSYRGLIQVGKHAAGARNFTQCDSLLIGDRCGAHTFPYIEVKNPTARLEHEATTSKIGEDQIFYCNARGIETQDAVNMIVNGFCKEVFKELPMEFAMEAQKLLSVSLEGSVG
;
A
#
# COMPACT_ATOMS: atom_id res chain seq x y z
N MET A 1 11.20 -11.73 34.25
CA MET A 1 11.35 -12.02 32.80
C MET A 1 10.21 -12.93 32.45
N SER A 2 9.19 -12.40 31.78
CA SER A 2 8.07 -13.18 31.26
C SER A 2 8.62 -14.07 30.13
N SER A 3 8.25 -15.36 30.10
CA SER A 3 8.76 -16.28 29.10
C SER A 3 8.24 -15.87 27.72
N THR A 4 9.01 -16.12 26.68
CA THR A 4 8.63 -15.84 25.29
C THR A 4 7.27 -16.47 24.94
N ALA A 5 6.91 -17.61 25.55
CA ALA A 5 5.62 -18.27 25.40
C ALA A 5 4.46 -17.45 26.00
N GLU A 6 4.61 -16.86 27.20
CA GLU A 6 3.56 -16.01 27.81
C GLU A 6 3.33 -14.70 27.02
N THR A 7 4.38 -14.21 26.37
CA THR A 7 4.27 -13.05 25.48
C THR A 7 3.52 -13.43 24.22
N ILE A 8 3.76 -14.61 23.65
CA ILE A 8 3.07 -15.14 22.46
C ILE A 8 1.59 -15.41 22.79
N ASP A 9 1.26 -16.08 23.89
CA ASP A 9 -0.13 -16.33 24.31
C ASP A 9 -0.93 -15.06 24.56
N ARG A 10 -0.31 -14.05 25.14
CA ARG A 10 -0.95 -12.72 25.31
C ARG A 10 -1.31 -12.06 23.98
N PHE A 11 -0.59 -12.36 22.94
CA PHE A 11 -0.82 -11.82 21.60
C PHE A 11 -1.84 -12.63 20.79
N VAL A 12 -1.97 -13.93 21.01
CA VAL A 12 -2.87 -14.82 20.28
C VAL A 12 -4.32 -14.68 20.76
N SER A 13 -4.57 -14.35 22.03
CA SER A 13 -5.91 -14.28 22.64
C SER A 13 -6.62 -12.93 22.51
N GLN A 14 -6.09 -11.97 21.74
CA GLN A 14 -6.75 -10.66 21.59
C GLN A 14 -7.67 -10.64 20.38
N GLU A 15 -8.96 -10.31 20.59
CA GLU A 15 -9.89 -9.83 19.54
C GLU A 15 -9.22 -8.80 18.64
N TYR A 16 -9.71 -8.62 17.39
CA TYR A 16 -9.15 -7.70 16.40
C TYR A 16 -8.69 -6.38 17.02
N LYS A 17 -7.41 -6.33 17.34
CA LYS A 17 -6.72 -5.30 18.12
C LYS A 17 -6.84 -3.90 17.52
N TRP A 18 -7.04 -3.81 16.19
CA TRP A 18 -7.12 -2.57 15.44
C TRP A 18 -8.56 -2.07 15.21
N GLY A 19 -9.57 -2.80 15.72
CA GLY A 19 -10.98 -2.48 15.55
C GLY A 19 -11.49 -1.26 16.35
N PHE A 20 -10.68 -0.67 17.23
CA PHE A 20 -11.05 0.51 18.02
C PHE A 20 -11.00 1.80 17.18
N TYR A 21 -11.73 2.81 17.59
CA TYR A 21 -11.62 4.18 17.09
C TYR A 21 -11.23 5.14 18.21
N THR A 22 -10.55 6.23 17.83
CA THR A 22 -10.09 7.26 18.78
C THR A 22 -11.13 8.35 18.89
N ASP A 23 -11.60 8.62 20.11
CA ASP A 23 -12.54 9.71 20.38
C ASP A 23 -11.81 11.05 20.52
N ILE A 24 -11.73 11.78 19.40
CA ILE A 24 -11.14 13.11 19.30
C ILE A 24 -12.06 14.04 18.52
N GLU A 25 -11.99 15.35 18.84
CA GLU A 25 -12.63 16.35 18.01
C GLU A 25 -11.99 16.42 16.62
N THR A 26 -12.83 16.30 15.59
CA THR A 26 -12.40 16.38 14.19
C THR A 26 -12.95 17.64 13.52
N ASP A 27 -12.15 18.18 12.62
CA ASP A 27 -12.54 19.20 11.66
C ASP A 27 -12.86 18.51 10.33
N THR A 28 -14.11 18.57 9.92
CA THR A 28 -14.59 17.89 8.71
C THR A 28 -15.27 18.86 7.76
N ILE A 29 -15.18 18.58 6.46
CA ILE A 29 -15.99 19.30 5.47
C ILE A 29 -17.31 18.59 5.22
N PRO A 30 -18.35 19.29 4.72
CA PRO A 30 -19.60 18.65 4.31
C PRO A 30 -19.35 17.52 3.29
N ALA A 31 -20.25 16.53 3.26
CA ALA A 31 -20.23 15.48 2.25
C ALA A 31 -20.49 16.06 0.85
N GLY A 32 -19.98 15.38 -0.16
CA GLY A 32 -20.17 15.72 -1.56
C GLY A 32 -18.94 16.30 -2.24
N LEU A 33 -18.85 16.05 -3.52
CA LEU A 33 -17.75 16.47 -4.39
C LEU A 33 -18.23 17.44 -5.46
N SER A 34 -17.68 18.65 -5.44
CA SER A 34 -17.92 19.72 -6.40
C SER A 34 -16.66 20.54 -6.62
N GLU A 35 -16.65 21.47 -7.57
CA GLU A 35 -15.53 22.42 -7.72
C GLU A 35 -15.35 23.27 -6.45
N ASP A 36 -16.43 23.66 -5.78
CA ASP A 36 -16.36 24.43 -4.55
C ASP A 36 -15.73 23.62 -3.41
N THR A 37 -16.05 22.33 -3.31
CA THR A 37 -15.39 21.40 -2.37
C THR A 37 -13.89 21.35 -2.62
N VAL A 38 -13.46 21.23 -3.88
CA VAL A 38 -12.04 21.19 -4.26
C VAL A 38 -11.35 22.54 -3.94
N ARG A 39 -11.98 23.66 -4.23
CA ARG A 39 -11.45 25.01 -3.92
C ARG A 39 -11.34 25.23 -2.41
N PHE A 40 -12.38 24.90 -1.66
CA PHE A 40 -12.38 25.02 -0.21
C PHE A 40 -11.26 24.18 0.43
N PHE A 41 -11.13 22.95 0.00
CA PHE A 41 -10.08 22.04 0.45
C PHE A 41 -8.67 22.58 0.16
N SER A 42 -8.43 23.04 -1.07
CA SER A 42 -7.14 23.62 -1.48
C SER A 42 -6.79 24.89 -0.68
N ALA A 43 -7.78 25.76 -0.47
CA ALA A 43 -7.61 26.96 0.36
C ALA A 43 -7.29 26.61 1.81
N LYS A 44 -7.97 25.60 2.40
CA LYS A 44 -7.73 25.13 3.76
C LYS A 44 -6.31 24.61 3.94
N LYS A 45 -5.76 23.94 2.93
CA LYS A 45 -4.38 23.42 2.91
C LYS A 45 -3.33 24.45 2.48
N GLN A 46 -3.74 25.68 2.16
CA GLN A 46 -2.87 26.75 1.70
C GLN A 46 -2.03 26.33 0.49
N GLU A 47 -2.66 25.64 -0.44
CA GLU A 47 -1.97 25.14 -1.64
C GLU A 47 -1.69 26.26 -2.64
N PRO A 48 -0.56 26.17 -3.38
CA PRO A 48 -0.27 27.11 -4.46
C PRO A 48 -1.28 26.94 -5.62
N GLU A 49 -1.52 28.03 -6.36
CA GLU A 49 -2.53 28.09 -7.43
C GLU A 49 -2.36 26.97 -8.49
N TRP A 50 -1.10 26.64 -8.84
CA TRP A 50 -0.83 25.58 -9.82
C TRP A 50 -1.40 24.23 -9.41
N LEU A 51 -1.42 23.91 -8.09
CA LEU A 51 -1.97 22.66 -7.58
C LEU A 51 -3.51 22.69 -7.59
N LEU A 52 -4.12 23.81 -7.22
CA LEU A 52 -5.55 24.00 -7.35
C LEU A 52 -6.03 23.80 -8.80
N GLU A 53 -5.33 24.43 -9.76
CA GLU A 53 -5.64 24.26 -11.19
C GLU A 53 -5.52 22.78 -11.63
N TRP A 54 -4.48 22.09 -11.15
CA TRP A 54 -4.26 20.68 -11.44
C TRP A 54 -5.40 19.81 -10.88
N ARG A 55 -5.85 20.06 -9.65
CA ARG A 55 -7.00 19.40 -9.01
C ARG A 55 -8.29 19.63 -9.79
N LEU A 56 -8.56 20.87 -10.18
CA LEU A 56 -9.77 21.20 -10.94
C LEU A 56 -9.76 20.55 -12.33
N LYS A 57 -8.60 20.46 -12.99
CA LYS A 57 -8.47 19.70 -14.25
C LYS A 57 -8.77 18.22 -14.02
N ALA A 58 -8.27 17.63 -12.94
CA ALA A 58 -8.55 16.25 -12.56
C ALA A 58 -10.04 16.02 -12.30
N TYR A 59 -10.66 16.87 -11.49
CA TYR A 59 -12.10 16.79 -11.20
C TYR A 59 -12.97 16.85 -12.45
N ARG A 60 -12.72 17.84 -13.32
CA ARG A 60 -13.45 18.00 -14.59
C ARG A 60 -13.23 16.82 -15.55
N HIS A 61 -12.06 16.18 -15.48
CA HIS A 61 -11.79 14.97 -16.24
C HIS A 61 -12.56 13.78 -15.66
N TRP A 62 -12.54 13.63 -14.34
CA TRP A 62 -13.23 12.55 -13.62
C TRP A 62 -14.74 12.54 -13.89
N LEU A 63 -15.39 13.70 -13.97
CA LEU A 63 -16.82 13.82 -14.31
C LEU A 63 -17.20 13.25 -15.69
N LYS A 64 -16.21 13.07 -16.57
CA LYS A 64 -16.39 12.49 -17.91
C LYS A 64 -16.06 11.01 -17.99
N MET A 65 -15.49 10.45 -16.91
CA MET A 65 -15.09 9.06 -16.85
C MET A 65 -16.25 8.19 -16.37
N GLN A 66 -16.18 6.91 -16.71
CA GLN A 66 -17.05 5.89 -16.15
C GLN A 66 -16.27 5.02 -15.19
N GLU A 67 -16.89 4.66 -14.08
CA GLU A 67 -16.32 3.69 -13.14
C GLU A 67 -16.12 2.35 -13.87
N PRO A 68 -14.92 1.76 -13.79
CA PRO A 68 -14.65 0.53 -14.52
C PRO A 68 -15.23 -0.69 -13.81
N HIS A 69 -15.72 -1.67 -14.59
CA HIS A 69 -16.35 -2.90 -14.11
C HIS A 69 -15.63 -4.18 -14.61
N TRP A 70 -14.42 -4.04 -15.16
CA TRP A 70 -13.67 -5.17 -15.72
C TRP A 70 -12.92 -6.02 -14.66
N PRO A 71 -12.60 -5.55 -13.44
CA PRO A 71 -11.96 -6.40 -12.42
C PRO A 71 -12.85 -7.54 -11.97
N GLN A 72 -12.22 -8.60 -11.47
CA GLN A 72 -12.92 -9.78 -10.94
C GLN A 72 -13.35 -9.56 -9.49
N VAL A 73 -13.90 -8.39 -9.20
CA VAL A 73 -14.50 -8.02 -7.92
C VAL A 73 -15.90 -7.48 -8.11
N LYS A 74 -16.77 -7.77 -7.17
CA LYS A 74 -18.18 -7.31 -7.19
C LYS A 74 -18.46 -6.55 -5.91
N TYR A 75 -18.92 -5.32 -6.06
CA TYR A 75 -19.29 -4.44 -4.96
C TYR A 75 -20.52 -3.60 -5.35
N GLY A 76 -21.20 -3.05 -4.35
CA GLY A 76 -22.33 -2.15 -4.58
C GLY A 76 -21.90 -0.80 -5.15
N PRO A 77 -22.82 -0.01 -5.72
CA PRO A 77 -22.53 1.32 -6.21
C PRO A 77 -21.99 2.21 -5.09
N ILE A 78 -20.96 3.01 -5.41
CA ILE A 78 -20.39 3.98 -4.49
C ILE A 78 -21.10 5.31 -4.68
N ASP A 79 -21.68 5.84 -3.61
CA ASP A 79 -22.25 7.20 -3.61
C ASP A 79 -21.16 8.22 -3.28
N TYR A 80 -20.53 8.75 -4.33
CA TYR A 80 -19.47 9.77 -4.20
C TYR A 80 -19.97 11.08 -3.59
N GLN A 81 -21.28 11.33 -3.54
CA GLN A 81 -21.84 12.53 -2.92
C GLN A 81 -22.12 12.35 -1.42
N ALA A 82 -22.17 11.12 -0.93
CA ALA A 82 -22.25 10.81 0.50
C ALA A 82 -20.89 10.85 1.22
N ILE A 83 -19.77 10.82 0.47
CA ILE A 83 -18.42 10.79 1.04
C ILE A 83 -18.01 12.20 1.51
N ARG A 84 -17.38 12.25 2.69
CA ARG A 84 -16.60 13.40 3.15
C ARG A 84 -15.16 13.24 2.71
N TYR A 85 -14.67 14.24 1.98
CA TYR A 85 -13.34 14.19 1.35
C TYR A 85 -12.20 14.75 2.22
N TYR A 86 -12.54 15.22 3.41
CA TYR A 86 -11.57 15.68 4.39
C TYR A 86 -12.08 15.51 5.81
N SER A 87 -11.24 14.95 6.66
CA SER A 87 -11.39 14.89 8.12
C SER A 87 -10.00 14.97 8.73
N ALA A 88 -9.81 15.77 9.74
CA ALA A 88 -8.56 15.88 10.46
C ALA A 88 -8.81 16.15 11.95
N PRO A 89 -7.87 15.77 12.84
CA PRO A 89 -7.91 16.21 14.23
C PRO A 89 -7.94 17.75 14.29
N LYS A 90 -8.79 18.31 15.17
CA LYS A 90 -8.77 19.77 15.40
C LYS A 90 -7.41 20.20 15.93
N LYS A 91 -6.75 21.10 15.20
CA LYS A 91 -5.47 21.68 15.63
C LYS A 91 -5.70 22.68 16.75
N LYS A 92 -4.88 22.60 17.80
CA LYS A 92 -4.74 23.66 18.81
C LYS A 92 -3.56 24.55 18.40
N GLY A 93 -3.83 25.69 17.77
CA GLY A 93 -2.78 26.60 17.26
C GLY A 93 -2.24 26.22 15.88
N ASP A 94 -0.96 26.56 15.60
CA ASP A 94 -0.30 26.37 14.28
C ASP A 94 0.02 24.89 13.93
N GLY A 95 -0.38 23.96 14.77
CA GLY A 95 -0.08 22.53 14.68
C GLY A 95 1.24 22.15 15.37
N PRO A 96 1.43 20.84 15.68
CA PRO A 96 2.62 20.39 16.38
C PRO A 96 3.89 20.51 15.51
N LYS A 97 4.95 21.04 16.08
CA LYS A 97 6.27 21.14 15.45
C LYS A 97 7.15 19.94 15.80
N SER A 98 6.77 19.16 16.79
CA SER A 98 7.43 17.92 17.23
C SER A 98 6.39 16.92 17.71
N LEU A 99 6.77 15.64 17.85
CA LEU A 99 5.89 14.62 18.44
C LEU A 99 5.50 14.92 19.89
N ASP A 100 6.31 15.69 20.64
CA ASP A 100 6.02 16.06 22.02
C ASP A 100 4.83 17.04 22.15
N GLU A 101 4.47 17.72 21.07
CA GLU A 101 3.36 18.66 21.00
C GLU A 101 2.06 18.01 20.47
N VAL A 102 2.12 16.73 20.06
CA VAL A 102 0.98 15.98 19.53
C VAL A 102 -0.01 15.63 20.65
N ASP A 103 -1.33 15.65 20.37
CA ASP A 103 -2.35 15.27 21.35
C ASP A 103 -2.05 13.87 21.90
N PRO A 104 -1.98 13.70 23.22
CA PRO A 104 -1.66 12.41 23.86
C PRO A 104 -2.58 11.26 23.42
N LYS A 105 -3.86 11.53 23.10
CA LYS A 105 -4.79 10.51 22.60
C LYS A 105 -4.38 9.96 21.23
N LEU A 106 -3.77 10.80 20.37
CA LEU A 106 -3.25 10.35 19.09
C LEU A 106 -2.01 9.47 19.31
N LEU A 107 -1.11 9.87 20.16
CA LEU A 107 0.09 9.06 20.51
C LEU A 107 -0.34 7.70 21.09
N GLU A 108 -1.27 7.68 22.04
CA GLU A 108 -1.85 6.46 22.60
C GLU A 108 -2.47 5.55 21.53
N THR A 109 -3.10 6.16 20.50
CA THR A 109 -3.65 5.41 19.37
C THR A 109 -2.57 4.64 18.64
N TYR A 110 -1.45 5.27 18.34
CA TYR A 110 -0.34 4.60 17.65
C TYR A 110 0.37 3.57 18.55
N GLU A 111 0.46 3.81 19.85
CA GLU A 111 0.94 2.83 20.81
C GLU A 111 0.06 1.57 20.85
N LYS A 112 -1.28 1.73 20.91
CA LYS A 112 -2.24 0.62 20.82
C LYS A 112 -2.13 -0.17 19.53
N LEU A 113 -1.77 0.50 18.43
CA LEU A 113 -1.49 -0.15 17.15
C LEU A 113 -0.16 -0.90 17.13
N GLY A 114 0.66 -0.77 18.18
CA GLY A 114 2.01 -1.33 18.23
C GLY A 114 3.03 -0.50 17.46
N ILE A 115 2.75 0.77 17.26
CA ILE A 115 3.59 1.76 16.58
C ILE A 115 3.98 2.83 17.61
N PRO A 116 4.86 2.53 18.58
CA PRO A 116 5.28 3.50 19.58
C PRO A 116 6.16 4.56 18.92
N LEU A 117 5.54 5.70 18.55
CA LEU A 117 6.22 6.78 17.83
C LEU A 117 7.46 7.29 18.60
N HIS A 118 7.37 7.40 19.94
CA HIS A 118 8.49 7.82 20.79
C HIS A 118 9.58 6.75 20.91
N GLU A 119 9.23 5.47 20.99
CA GLU A 119 10.21 4.38 21.09
C GLU A 119 10.92 4.15 19.76
N ARG A 120 10.19 4.22 18.63
CA ARG A 120 10.79 4.10 17.30
C ARG A 120 11.65 5.32 16.94
N ALA A 121 11.33 6.50 17.43
CA ALA A 121 12.21 7.65 17.35
C ALA A 121 13.55 7.42 18.12
N ARG A 122 13.56 6.53 19.09
CA ARG A 122 14.77 6.15 19.86
C ARG A 122 15.45 4.88 19.35
N LEU A 123 14.69 3.95 18.75
CA LEU A 123 15.26 2.74 18.14
C LEU A 123 15.91 3.14 16.82
N ALA A 124 17.23 3.12 16.82
CA ALA A 124 18.09 3.57 15.74
C ALA A 124 17.68 2.98 14.38
N GLY A 125 17.43 3.84 13.40
CA GLY A 125 17.44 3.48 12.02
C GLY A 125 16.10 3.53 11.25
N VAL A 126 14.98 4.05 11.82
CA VAL A 126 13.71 4.24 11.11
C VAL A 126 13.15 5.64 11.35
N ALA A 127 12.93 6.40 10.28
CA ALA A 127 12.17 7.64 10.32
C ALA A 127 10.71 7.36 10.07
N VAL A 128 9.81 7.85 10.91
CA VAL A 128 8.38 7.59 10.85
C VAL A 128 7.61 8.88 10.61
N ASP A 129 6.69 8.85 9.64
CA ASP A 129 5.63 9.84 9.47
C ASP A 129 4.28 9.20 9.84
N ALA A 130 3.50 9.85 10.69
CA ALA A 130 2.22 9.33 11.15
C ALA A 130 1.09 10.17 10.57
N VAL A 131 0.20 9.53 9.81
CA VAL A 131 -0.95 10.17 9.16
C VAL A 131 -2.24 9.68 9.78
N PHE A 132 -3.05 10.60 10.29
CA PHE A 132 -4.34 10.32 10.89
C PHE A 132 -5.45 10.99 10.07
N ASP A 133 -6.35 10.17 9.50
CA ASP A 133 -7.32 10.60 8.50
C ASP A 133 -6.65 11.39 7.36
N SER A 134 -6.91 12.69 7.26
CA SER A 134 -6.48 13.53 6.13
C SER A 134 -5.21 14.34 6.40
N GLU A 135 -4.52 14.16 7.53
CA GLU A 135 -3.34 14.96 7.86
C GLU A 135 -2.23 14.20 8.56
N SER A 136 -0.97 14.53 8.22
CA SER A 136 0.19 14.12 9.00
C SER A 136 0.17 14.81 10.37
N ILE A 137 0.38 14.03 11.42
CA ILE A 137 0.44 14.50 12.80
C ILE A 137 1.88 14.70 13.28
N GLY A 138 2.87 14.22 12.55
CA GLY A 138 4.28 14.47 12.83
C GLY A 138 5.22 13.47 12.16
N THR A 139 6.44 13.95 11.88
CA THR A 139 7.53 13.18 11.26
C THR A 139 8.75 13.16 12.16
N THR A 140 9.33 11.98 12.40
CA THR A 140 10.54 11.80 13.21
C THR A 140 11.81 11.97 12.38
N HIS A 141 12.95 12.24 13.00
CA HIS A 141 14.30 12.32 12.38
C HIS A 141 14.44 13.30 11.19
N LYS A 142 13.51 14.25 11.04
CA LYS A 142 13.48 15.20 9.93
C LYS A 142 14.78 16.01 9.82
N GLU A 143 15.31 16.49 10.95
CA GLU A 143 16.56 17.26 10.99
C GLU A 143 17.80 16.41 10.65
N GLU A 144 17.81 15.15 11.06
CA GLU A 144 18.91 14.22 10.78
C GLU A 144 18.98 13.90 9.28
N LEU A 145 17.83 13.62 8.67
CA LEU A 145 17.69 13.39 7.23
C LEU A 145 18.09 14.65 6.43
N ALA A 146 17.67 15.83 6.90
CA ALA A 146 17.98 17.10 6.26
C ALA A 146 19.48 17.41 6.22
N LYS A 147 20.28 16.95 7.19
CA LYS A 147 21.76 17.07 7.18
C LYS A 147 22.40 16.40 5.95
N GLN A 148 21.74 15.40 5.39
CA GLN A 148 22.17 14.72 4.15
C GLN A 148 21.41 15.21 2.92
N GLY A 149 20.57 16.24 3.06
CA GLY A 149 19.73 16.78 2.02
C GLY A 149 18.51 15.89 1.67
N VAL A 150 18.23 14.87 2.48
CA VAL A 150 17.04 14.04 2.33
C VAL A 150 15.83 14.80 2.86
N ILE A 151 14.78 14.89 2.03
CA ILE A 151 13.47 15.45 2.43
C ILE A 151 12.54 14.27 2.67
N PHE A 152 11.89 14.23 3.83
CA PHE A 152 10.89 13.21 4.17
C PHE A 152 9.80 13.80 5.06
N GLY A 153 8.54 13.51 4.76
CA GLY A 153 7.37 13.89 5.54
C GLY A 153 6.12 14.04 4.68
N SER A 154 5.18 14.86 5.15
CA SER A 154 3.91 15.16 4.48
C SER A 154 4.09 15.74 3.08
N ILE A 155 3.35 15.21 2.10
CA ILE A 155 3.31 15.82 0.75
C ILE A 155 2.68 17.21 0.77
N SER A 156 1.72 17.46 1.66
CA SER A 156 1.11 18.79 1.83
C SER A 156 2.12 19.83 2.31
N GLU A 157 3.03 19.43 3.20
CA GLU A 157 4.15 20.28 3.64
C GLU A 157 5.14 20.50 2.49
N ALA A 158 5.53 19.42 1.79
CA ALA A 158 6.45 19.50 0.66
C ALA A 158 5.93 20.41 -0.48
N VAL A 159 4.62 20.43 -0.73
CA VAL A 159 3.98 21.34 -1.70
C VAL A 159 4.22 22.81 -1.34
N ARG A 160 4.23 23.15 -0.05
CA ARG A 160 4.46 24.52 0.43
C ARG A 160 5.93 24.89 0.51
N GLU A 161 6.76 23.98 1.01
CA GLU A 161 8.19 24.23 1.28
C GLU A 161 9.08 23.98 0.06
N HIS A 162 8.69 23.06 -0.83
CA HIS A 162 9.45 22.64 -2.01
C HIS A 162 8.59 22.60 -3.29
N PRO A 163 7.83 23.68 -3.61
CA PRO A 163 6.81 23.67 -4.67
C PRO A 163 7.35 23.29 -6.04
N ASP A 164 8.54 23.77 -6.41
CA ASP A 164 9.14 23.49 -7.72
C ASP A 164 9.53 22.02 -7.86
N LEU A 165 10.03 21.42 -6.79
CA LEU A 165 10.42 20.01 -6.76
C LEU A 165 9.18 19.12 -6.88
N VAL A 166 8.14 19.38 -6.09
CA VAL A 166 6.88 18.63 -6.16
C VAL A 166 6.23 18.82 -7.53
N ARG A 167 6.14 20.04 -8.05
CA ARG A 167 5.56 20.34 -9.36
C ARG A 167 6.26 19.61 -10.51
N ARG A 168 7.58 19.39 -10.39
CA ARG A 168 8.37 18.65 -11.40
C ARG A 168 7.97 17.20 -11.52
N TYR A 169 7.63 16.55 -10.41
CA TYR A 169 7.47 15.11 -10.35
C TYR A 169 6.04 14.64 -10.12
N LEU A 170 5.18 15.43 -9.47
CA LEU A 170 3.79 15.09 -9.22
C LEU A 170 3.03 14.87 -10.53
N GLY A 171 2.39 13.71 -10.66
CA GLY A 171 1.65 13.32 -11.87
C GLY A 171 2.54 12.93 -13.05
N SER A 172 3.87 12.85 -12.87
CA SER A 172 4.80 12.48 -13.95
C SER A 172 4.78 10.97 -14.27
N VAL A 173 4.34 10.16 -13.34
CA VAL A 173 4.23 8.69 -13.48
C VAL A 173 2.78 8.24 -13.47
N VAL A 174 1.94 8.86 -12.63
CA VAL A 174 0.49 8.66 -12.61
C VAL A 174 -0.18 10.00 -12.91
N PRO A 175 -0.40 10.35 -14.19
CA PRO A 175 -1.07 11.59 -14.55
C PRO A 175 -2.52 11.61 -14.05
N TYR A 176 -3.07 12.80 -13.89
CA TYR A 176 -4.47 12.96 -13.44
C TYR A 176 -5.51 12.38 -14.41
N THR A 177 -5.09 11.91 -15.57
CA THR A 177 -5.93 11.26 -16.59
C THR A 177 -5.75 9.75 -16.66
N ASP A 178 -5.05 9.13 -15.70
CA ASP A 178 -4.66 7.71 -15.78
C ASP A 178 -5.86 6.74 -15.72
N ASN A 179 -6.52 6.66 -14.59
CA ASN A 179 -7.71 5.83 -14.41
C ASN A 179 -8.70 6.51 -13.45
N PHE A 180 -9.91 5.99 -13.37
CA PHE A 180 -11.02 6.58 -12.62
C PHE A 180 -10.64 6.96 -11.19
N PHE A 181 -10.07 6.03 -10.41
CA PHE A 181 -9.73 6.26 -9.00
C PHE A 181 -8.46 7.09 -8.81
N ALA A 182 -7.48 6.99 -9.70
CA ALA A 182 -6.31 7.87 -9.68
C ALA A 182 -6.67 9.31 -10.06
N THR A 183 -7.65 9.48 -10.96
CA THR A 183 -8.18 10.80 -11.32
C THR A 183 -8.97 11.41 -10.17
N LEU A 184 -9.81 10.62 -9.49
CA LEU A 184 -10.50 11.04 -8.26
C LEU A 184 -9.47 11.43 -7.19
N ASN A 185 -8.49 10.58 -6.92
CA ASN A 185 -7.40 10.90 -5.99
C ASN A 185 -6.73 12.22 -6.35
N SER A 186 -6.41 12.42 -7.64
CA SER A 186 -5.78 13.66 -8.11
C SER A 186 -6.59 14.91 -7.79
N ALA A 187 -7.92 14.83 -7.81
CA ALA A 187 -8.79 15.94 -7.43
C ALA A 187 -8.82 16.21 -5.92
N VAL A 188 -8.74 15.14 -5.09
CA VAL A 188 -9.10 15.23 -3.66
C VAL A 188 -8.07 14.66 -2.68
N PHE A 189 -6.87 14.26 -3.12
CA PHE A 189 -5.89 13.74 -2.16
C PHE A 189 -5.64 14.74 -1.03
N SER A 190 -5.71 14.23 0.19
CA SER A 190 -5.65 15.06 1.39
C SER A 190 -4.24 15.22 1.91
N ASP A 191 -3.52 14.12 2.03
CA ASP A 191 -2.11 14.08 2.42
C ASP A 191 -1.46 12.82 1.85
N GLY A 192 -0.33 12.44 2.35
CA GLY A 192 0.48 11.30 1.94
C GLY A 192 1.94 11.61 2.18
N SER A 193 2.83 10.80 1.64
CA SER A 193 4.25 10.96 1.88
C SER A 193 4.98 11.59 0.71
N PHE A 194 5.94 12.43 1.04
CA PHE A 194 6.93 12.92 0.11
C PHE A 194 8.33 12.50 0.58
N ALA A 195 9.10 11.87 -0.31
CA ALA A 195 10.50 11.59 -0.06
C ALA A 195 11.35 11.97 -1.27
N TYR A 196 12.40 12.74 -1.03
CA TYR A 196 13.40 13.10 -2.03
C TYR A 196 14.79 12.75 -1.52
N ILE A 197 15.48 11.90 -2.25
CA ILE A 197 16.82 11.44 -1.92
C ILE A 197 17.79 12.02 -2.95
N PRO A 198 18.70 12.94 -2.54
CA PRO A 198 19.58 13.63 -3.46
C PRO A 198 20.63 12.72 -4.07
N LYS A 199 21.26 13.19 -5.14
CA LYS A 199 22.28 12.48 -5.91
C LYS A 199 23.37 11.86 -5.02
N GLY A 200 23.62 10.56 -5.19
CA GLY A 200 24.68 9.82 -4.53
C GLY A 200 24.41 9.49 -3.06
N VAL A 201 23.27 9.92 -2.53
CA VAL A 201 22.93 9.67 -1.11
C VAL A 201 22.28 8.29 -0.95
N ARG A 202 22.86 7.48 -0.10
CA ARG A 202 22.18 6.31 0.46
C ARG A 202 21.42 6.77 1.69
N CYS A 203 20.08 6.66 1.67
CA CYS A 203 19.27 7.08 2.82
C CYS A 203 19.79 6.40 4.10
N PRO A 204 20.13 7.16 5.16
CA PRO A 204 20.84 6.63 6.32
C PRO A 204 19.95 5.70 7.16
N MET A 205 18.64 5.78 6.98
CA MET A 205 17.66 5.00 7.72
C MET A 205 16.49 4.61 6.84
N GLU A 206 15.72 3.62 7.26
CA GLU A 206 14.46 3.27 6.62
C GLU A 206 13.42 4.37 6.84
N LEU A 207 12.67 4.71 5.82
CA LEU A 207 11.55 5.65 5.92
C LEU A 207 10.25 4.85 6.08
N SER A 208 9.36 5.30 6.94
CA SER A 208 8.10 4.60 7.19
C SER A 208 6.95 5.59 7.34
N THR A 209 5.80 5.30 6.73
CA THR A 209 4.57 6.05 6.97
C THR A 209 3.46 5.12 7.41
N TYR A 210 2.74 5.53 8.44
CA TYR A 210 1.58 4.82 8.95
C TYR A 210 0.32 5.64 8.76
N PHE A 211 -0.63 5.08 8.02
CA PHE A 211 -1.95 5.66 7.76
C PHE A 211 -2.99 5.03 8.67
N ARG A 212 -3.72 5.86 9.40
CA ARG A 212 -4.85 5.46 10.22
C ARG A 212 -6.11 6.16 9.77
N ILE A 213 -7.07 5.43 9.20
CA ILE A 213 -8.44 5.91 9.03
C ILE A 213 -9.14 5.84 10.37
N ASN A 214 -9.83 6.89 10.79
CA ASN A 214 -10.58 6.91 12.04
C ASN A 214 -12.01 7.43 11.89
N ALA A 215 -12.23 8.48 11.10
CA ALA A 215 -13.54 9.13 10.97
C ALA A 215 -14.55 8.29 10.16
N ALA A 216 -15.82 8.30 10.58
CA ALA A 216 -16.92 7.66 9.86
C ALA A 216 -17.40 8.48 8.66
N GLY A 217 -17.90 7.82 7.62
CA GLY A 217 -18.44 8.45 6.41
C GLY A 217 -17.41 9.26 5.62
N THR A 218 -16.10 9.00 5.84
CA THR A 218 -15.00 9.65 5.13
C THR A 218 -14.39 8.69 4.14
N GLY A 219 -13.93 9.22 2.99
CA GLY A 219 -13.01 8.54 2.11
C GLY A 219 -11.56 8.89 2.49
N GLN A 220 -10.65 7.97 2.23
CA GLN A 220 -9.21 8.19 2.41
C GLN A 220 -8.54 8.28 1.04
N PHE A 221 -7.86 9.40 0.80
CA PHE A 221 -7.25 9.70 -0.48
C PHE A 221 -5.80 10.17 -0.26
N GLU A 222 -4.88 9.22 -0.28
CA GLU A 222 -3.47 9.49 -0.04
C GLU A 222 -2.71 9.58 -1.35
N ARG A 223 -1.68 10.44 -1.39
CA ARG A 223 -0.76 10.50 -2.52
C ARG A 223 0.68 10.51 -2.06
N THR A 224 1.41 9.46 -2.40
CA THR A 224 2.82 9.31 -2.06
C THR A 224 3.69 9.54 -3.30
N LEU A 225 4.73 10.36 -3.15
CA LEU A 225 5.72 10.63 -4.19
C LEU A 225 7.13 10.43 -3.64
N ILE A 226 7.86 9.48 -4.22
CA ILE A 226 9.26 9.19 -3.85
C ILE A 226 10.15 9.39 -5.08
N VAL A 227 11.17 10.21 -4.92
CA VAL A 227 12.16 10.50 -5.96
C VAL A 227 13.55 10.16 -5.45
N ALA A 228 14.24 9.27 -6.15
CA ALA A 228 15.65 8.94 -5.92
C ALA A 228 16.48 9.43 -7.10
N GLU A 229 17.37 10.40 -6.82
CA GLU A 229 18.28 10.98 -7.80
C GLU A 229 19.39 10.00 -8.20
N GLU A 230 20.27 10.39 -9.12
CA GLU A 230 21.35 9.55 -9.62
C GLU A 230 22.17 8.91 -8.49
N GLY A 231 22.28 7.58 -8.47
CA GLY A 231 23.03 6.82 -7.49
C GLY A 231 22.46 6.82 -6.07
N ALA A 232 21.26 7.37 -5.89
CA ALA A 232 20.59 7.40 -4.59
C ALA A 232 19.90 6.06 -4.27
N SER A 233 19.74 5.76 -2.99
CA SER A 233 19.00 4.57 -2.56
C SER A 233 18.15 4.83 -1.32
N VAL A 234 16.95 4.21 -1.30
CA VAL A 234 16.00 4.32 -0.20
C VAL A 234 15.17 3.04 -0.02
N SER A 235 14.94 2.68 1.24
CA SER A 235 13.92 1.70 1.64
C SER A 235 12.78 2.46 2.32
N TYR A 236 11.56 2.22 1.84
CA TYR A 236 10.35 2.86 2.34
C TYR A 236 9.29 1.81 2.67
N LEU A 237 8.63 2.02 3.79
CA LEU A 237 7.55 1.16 4.24
C LEU A 237 6.25 1.94 4.46
N GLU A 238 5.15 1.35 4.00
CA GLU A 238 3.80 1.84 4.22
C GLU A 238 3.02 0.85 5.08
N GLY A 239 2.50 1.32 6.20
CA GLY A 239 1.54 0.60 7.04
C GLY A 239 0.18 1.28 7.03
N CYS A 240 -0.90 0.50 6.88
CA CYS A 240 -2.26 1.04 6.83
C CYS A 240 -3.20 0.25 7.73
N THR A 241 -4.04 0.97 8.50
CA THR A 241 -5.06 0.35 9.37
C THR A 241 -6.37 1.15 9.37
N ALA A 242 -7.50 0.46 9.62
CA ALA A 242 -8.80 1.07 9.81
C ALA A 242 -9.58 0.40 10.96
N PRO A 243 -10.48 1.11 11.66
CA PRO A 243 -11.34 0.53 12.67
C PRO A 243 -12.43 -0.36 12.06
N LYS A 244 -13.04 -1.19 12.90
CA LYS A 244 -14.24 -1.95 12.54
C LYS A 244 -15.44 -1.02 12.40
N ARG A 245 -16.11 -1.05 11.24
CA ARG A 245 -17.33 -0.29 10.96
C ARG A 245 -18.30 -1.08 10.10
N ASP A 246 -19.61 -0.89 10.31
CA ASP A 246 -20.68 -1.56 9.54
C ASP A 246 -20.94 -0.89 8.18
N GLU A 247 -20.22 0.18 7.85
CA GLU A 247 -20.27 0.89 6.58
C GLU A 247 -19.06 0.56 5.70
N ASN A 248 -19.24 0.66 4.39
CA ASN A 248 -18.12 0.58 3.46
C ASN A 248 -17.43 1.94 3.38
N GLN A 249 -16.09 1.93 3.43
CA GLN A 249 -15.28 3.14 3.27
C GLN A 249 -14.37 3.01 2.06
N LEU A 250 -14.32 4.06 1.23
CA LEU A 250 -13.45 4.11 0.07
C LEU A 250 -12.05 4.58 0.47
N HIS A 251 -11.05 3.75 0.17
CA HIS A 251 -9.64 4.10 0.16
C HIS A 251 -9.15 4.10 -1.28
N ALA A 252 -8.80 5.27 -1.81
CA ALA A 252 -8.27 5.41 -3.16
C ALA A 252 -6.94 6.17 -3.13
N ALA A 253 -5.84 5.45 -3.06
CA ALA A 253 -4.50 6.00 -2.96
C ALA A 253 -3.73 5.96 -4.29
N VAL A 254 -2.76 6.86 -4.41
CA VAL A 254 -1.82 6.89 -5.53
C VAL A 254 -0.39 6.95 -5.01
N VAL A 255 0.48 6.09 -5.56
CA VAL A 255 1.92 6.10 -5.28
C VAL A 255 2.70 6.25 -6.58
N GLU A 256 3.61 7.23 -6.60
CA GLU A 256 4.52 7.51 -7.70
C GLU A 256 5.97 7.36 -7.25
N LEU A 257 6.73 6.49 -7.91
CA LEU A 257 8.17 6.34 -7.67
C LEU A 257 8.95 6.75 -8.91
N VAL A 258 10.00 7.56 -8.74
CA VAL A 258 10.91 7.97 -9.82
C VAL A 258 12.34 7.61 -9.44
N ALA A 259 12.93 6.68 -10.17
CA ALA A 259 14.33 6.28 -10.01
C ALA A 259 15.17 6.78 -11.19
N LEU A 260 16.17 7.64 -10.92
CA LEU A 260 17.12 8.14 -11.92
C LEU A 260 18.29 7.16 -12.11
N ASP A 261 19.35 7.58 -12.80
CA ASP A 261 20.48 6.68 -13.13
C ASP A 261 21.06 6.01 -11.89
N ARG A 262 21.17 4.68 -11.88
CA ARG A 262 21.69 3.86 -10.77
C ARG A 262 20.97 4.05 -9.43
N ALA A 263 19.78 4.65 -9.43
CA ALA A 263 18.99 4.79 -8.23
C ALA A 263 18.28 3.47 -7.86
N ASP A 264 18.09 3.23 -6.58
CA ASP A 264 17.43 2.04 -6.03
C ASP A 264 16.32 2.44 -5.04
N ILE A 265 15.07 2.08 -5.35
CA ILE A 265 13.93 2.31 -4.49
C ILE A 265 13.31 0.96 -4.11
N LYS A 266 13.32 0.62 -2.83
CA LYS A 266 12.56 -0.48 -2.26
C LYS A 266 11.33 0.07 -1.55
N TYR A 267 10.13 -0.34 -1.98
CA TYR A 267 8.87 0.08 -1.40
C TYR A 267 8.12 -1.13 -0.87
N SER A 268 7.91 -1.17 0.42
CA SER A 268 7.20 -2.25 1.10
C SER A 268 5.86 -1.76 1.65
N THR A 269 4.83 -2.61 1.59
CA THR A 269 3.50 -2.31 2.15
C THR A 269 3.03 -3.49 2.99
N VAL A 270 2.59 -3.21 4.21
CA VAL A 270 1.83 -4.16 5.03
C VAL A 270 0.47 -3.51 5.32
N GLN A 271 -0.60 -4.06 4.77
CA GLN A 271 -1.95 -3.53 4.92
C GLN A 271 -2.81 -4.45 5.76
N ASN A 272 -3.44 -3.85 6.76
CA ASN A 272 -4.37 -4.52 7.66
C ASN A 272 -5.65 -3.68 7.78
N TRP A 273 -6.50 -3.79 6.77
CA TRP A 273 -7.78 -3.13 6.72
C TRP A 273 -8.87 -3.96 7.39
N TYR A 274 -10.00 -3.34 7.71
CA TYR A 274 -11.17 -4.06 8.18
C TYR A 274 -11.89 -4.74 7.00
N PRO A 275 -12.11 -6.09 7.06
CA PRO A 275 -12.65 -6.86 5.94
C PRO A 275 -14.17 -6.80 5.77
N GLY A 276 -14.88 -6.18 6.69
CA GLY A 276 -16.31 -6.38 6.87
C GLY A 276 -16.64 -7.52 7.82
N ASP A 277 -17.93 -7.76 8.03
CA ASP A 277 -18.42 -8.86 8.88
C ASP A 277 -18.43 -10.22 8.14
N ALA A 278 -18.84 -11.27 8.83
CA ALA A 278 -18.90 -12.64 8.26
C ALA A 278 -19.90 -12.74 7.10
N GLU A 279 -20.89 -11.86 7.04
CA GLU A 279 -21.88 -11.76 5.96
C GLU A 279 -21.38 -10.94 4.77
N GLY A 280 -20.25 -10.22 4.92
CA GLY A 280 -19.65 -9.37 3.90
C GLY A 280 -20.21 -7.95 3.87
N ARG A 281 -20.76 -7.46 5.01
CA ARG A 281 -21.22 -6.08 5.16
C ARG A 281 -20.13 -5.20 5.76
N GLY A 282 -20.05 -3.95 5.32
CA GLY A 282 -19.03 -3.02 5.75
C GLY A 282 -17.65 -3.34 5.16
N GLY A 283 -16.63 -2.75 5.74
CA GLY A 283 -15.23 -2.95 5.37
C GLY A 283 -14.70 -1.99 4.32
N ILE A 284 -13.40 -2.06 4.07
CA ILE A 284 -12.70 -1.11 3.22
C ILE A 284 -12.72 -1.55 1.74
N TYR A 285 -13.05 -0.61 0.86
CA TYR A 285 -12.81 -0.70 -0.58
C TYR A 285 -11.44 -0.08 -0.88
N ASN A 286 -10.45 -0.93 -1.10
CA ASN A 286 -9.05 -0.55 -1.23
C ASN A 286 -8.63 -0.52 -2.71
N PHE A 287 -8.79 0.64 -3.35
CA PHE A 287 -8.53 0.86 -4.78
C PHE A 287 -7.28 1.72 -4.95
N VAL A 288 -6.14 1.09 -5.23
CA VAL A 288 -4.84 1.75 -5.19
C VAL A 288 -4.12 1.68 -6.53
N THR A 289 -3.60 2.82 -6.97
CA THR A 289 -2.73 2.93 -8.14
C THR A 289 -1.30 3.18 -7.69
N LYS A 290 -0.41 2.19 -7.84
CA LYS A 290 1.03 2.32 -7.55
C LYS A 290 1.82 2.18 -8.85
N ARG A 291 2.70 3.15 -9.15
CA ARG A 291 3.51 3.08 -10.35
C ARG A 291 4.92 3.62 -10.12
N GLY A 292 5.91 2.83 -10.57
CA GLY A 292 7.31 3.21 -10.56
C GLY A 292 7.85 3.44 -11.96
N LEU A 293 8.66 4.47 -12.12
CA LEU A 293 9.39 4.76 -13.34
C LEU A 293 10.90 4.61 -13.09
N CYS A 294 11.47 3.54 -13.61
CA CYS A 294 12.92 3.40 -13.78
C CYS A 294 13.36 4.26 -14.96
N LYS A 295 13.50 5.58 -14.71
CA LYS A 295 13.78 6.58 -15.73
C LYS A 295 15.24 6.50 -16.21
N GLY A 296 16.15 6.22 -15.28
CA GLY A 296 17.58 6.20 -15.52
C GLY A 296 18.12 4.79 -15.85
N ALA A 297 19.31 4.74 -16.45
CA ALA A 297 20.01 3.49 -16.71
C ALA A 297 20.44 2.84 -15.38
N HIS A 298 20.41 1.50 -15.33
CA HIS A 298 20.77 0.70 -14.15
C HIS A 298 19.95 1.03 -12.89
N SER A 299 18.81 1.72 -13.03
CA SER A 299 17.92 1.99 -11.90
C SER A 299 17.11 0.76 -11.51
N LYS A 300 16.68 0.71 -10.26
CA LYS A 300 15.90 -0.40 -9.72
C LYS A 300 14.71 0.11 -8.92
N ILE A 301 13.55 -0.54 -9.11
CA ILE A 301 12.38 -0.38 -8.24
C ILE A 301 11.88 -1.76 -7.84
N SER A 302 11.76 -1.98 -6.53
CA SER A 302 11.26 -3.22 -5.95
C SER A 302 10.01 -2.93 -5.11
N TRP A 303 8.90 -3.61 -5.44
CA TRP A 303 7.67 -3.60 -4.69
C TRP A 303 7.56 -4.87 -3.87
N THR A 304 7.34 -4.74 -2.56
CA THR A 304 6.96 -5.87 -1.70
C THR A 304 5.65 -5.55 -1.00
N GLN A 305 4.65 -6.42 -1.09
CA GLN A 305 3.36 -6.13 -0.47
C GLN A 305 2.76 -7.36 0.23
N VAL A 306 2.13 -7.10 1.38
CA VAL A 306 1.27 -8.05 2.08
C VAL A 306 -0.10 -7.40 2.23
N GLU A 307 -1.08 -7.94 1.52
CA GLU A 307 -2.45 -7.45 1.46
C GLU A 307 -3.34 -8.37 2.29
N THR A 308 -3.80 -7.86 3.43
CA THR A 308 -4.78 -8.54 4.28
C THR A 308 -5.89 -7.57 4.68
N GLY A 309 -7.00 -8.09 5.13
CA GLY A 309 -8.16 -7.27 5.41
C GLY A 309 -8.84 -6.83 4.12
N SER A 310 -9.41 -5.65 4.06
CA SER A 310 -10.24 -5.09 2.98
C SER A 310 -11.39 -5.99 2.52
N ALA A 311 -12.59 -5.44 2.44
CA ALA A 311 -13.70 -6.15 1.80
C ALA A 311 -13.42 -6.39 0.31
N ILE A 312 -12.90 -5.35 -0.35
CA ILE A 312 -12.49 -5.39 -1.75
C ILE A 312 -11.08 -4.82 -1.89
N THR A 313 -10.18 -5.57 -2.50
CA THR A 313 -8.85 -5.08 -2.89
C THR A 313 -8.74 -5.03 -4.41
N TRP A 314 -8.36 -3.87 -4.94
CA TRP A 314 -8.11 -3.69 -6.36
C TRP A 314 -6.84 -2.87 -6.56
N LYS A 315 -5.73 -3.57 -6.88
CA LYS A 315 -4.40 -2.96 -6.80
C LYS A 315 -3.38 -3.65 -7.71
N TYR A 316 -2.75 -2.88 -8.59
CA TYR A 316 -1.72 -3.37 -9.52
C TYR A 316 -0.49 -2.46 -9.50
N PRO A 317 0.45 -2.64 -8.56
CA PRO A 317 1.75 -1.97 -8.65
C PRO A 317 2.42 -2.24 -9.99
N SER A 318 3.02 -1.23 -10.58
CA SER A 318 3.66 -1.37 -11.89
C SER A 318 5.04 -0.76 -11.93
N VAL A 319 5.90 -1.26 -12.83
CA VAL A 319 7.20 -0.66 -13.11
C VAL A 319 7.37 -0.43 -14.60
N ILE A 320 7.68 0.82 -14.97
CA ILE A 320 8.06 1.21 -16.32
C ILE A 320 9.59 1.22 -16.40
N LEU A 321 10.16 0.22 -17.07
CA LEU A 321 11.59 0.01 -17.24
C LEU A 321 12.09 0.77 -18.48
N ARG A 322 12.30 2.08 -18.33
CA ARG A 322 12.66 2.98 -19.43
C ARG A 322 14.17 3.08 -19.64
N GLY A 323 14.93 3.14 -18.56
CA GLY A 323 16.39 3.16 -18.62
C GLY A 323 16.98 1.82 -19.04
N ASP A 324 18.05 1.84 -19.82
CA ASP A 324 18.79 0.62 -20.19
C ASP A 324 19.29 -0.09 -18.91
N HIS A 325 19.27 -1.42 -18.89
CA HIS A 325 19.68 -2.25 -17.75
C HIS A 325 18.88 -2.03 -16.45
N SER A 326 17.73 -1.35 -16.52
CA SER A 326 16.89 -1.16 -15.33
C SER A 326 16.22 -2.46 -14.89
N VAL A 327 15.89 -2.51 -13.58
CA VAL A 327 15.33 -3.70 -12.92
C VAL A 327 14.02 -3.36 -12.22
N GLY A 328 13.01 -4.19 -12.42
CA GLY A 328 11.73 -4.11 -11.72
C GLY A 328 11.45 -5.41 -10.98
N GLU A 329 11.07 -5.32 -9.71
CA GLU A 329 10.72 -6.49 -8.91
C GLU A 329 9.35 -6.31 -8.27
N PHE A 330 8.63 -7.41 -8.12
CA PHE A 330 7.36 -7.46 -7.44
C PHE A 330 7.24 -8.75 -6.63
N TYR A 331 7.08 -8.60 -5.33
CA TYR A 331 6.86 -9.67 -4.36
C TYR A 331 5.55 -9.43 -3.64
N SER A 332 4.62 -10.37 -3.67
CA SER A 332 3.27 -10.14 -3.13
C SER A 332 2.72 -11.36 -2.42
N VAL A 333 2.10 -11.12 -1.26
CA VAL A 333 1.13 -12.01 -0.63
C VAL A 333 -0.21 -11.31 -0.62
N ALA A 334 -1.26 -11.95 -1.13
CA ALA A 334 -2.63 -11.48 -1.05
C ALA A 334 -3.50 -12.55 -0.40
N LEU A 335 -4.16 -12.22 0.72
CA LEU A 335 -5.07 -13.11 1.43
C LEU A 335 -6.51 -12.61 1.29
N ALA A 336 -7.41 -13.49 0.89
CA ALA A 336 -8.86 -13.27 0.90
C ALA A 336 -9.54 -14.38 1.73
N ASN A 337 -10.19 -13.99 2.82
CA ASN A 337 -10.99 -14.87 3.68
C ASN A 337 -12.43 -14.33 3.82
N LEU A 338 -13.32 -15.03 4.51
CA LEU A 338 -14.72 -14.65 4.69
C LEU A 338 -15.39 -14.36 3.33
N ALA A 339 -15.88 -13.14 3.11
CA ALA A 339 -16.49 -12.68 1.86
C ALA A 339 -15.56 -11.74 1.04
N GLN A 340 -14.30 -11.64 1.41
CA GLN A 340 -13.34 -10.74 0.78
C GLN A 340 -13.08 -11.11 -0.69
N GLN A 341 -12.84 -10.08 -1.49
CA GLN A 341 -12.47 -10.23 -2.89
C GLN A 341 -11.22 -9.40 -3.18
N ALA A 342 -10.23 -10.04 -3.80
CA ALA A 342 -9.01 -9.36 -4.21
C ALA A 342 -8.74 -9.59 -5.70
N ASP A 343 -8.59 -8.50 -6.46
CA ASP A 343 -8.02 -8.53 -7.81
C ASP A 343 -6.71 -7.74 -7.76
N THR A 344 -5.62 -8.46 -7.60
CA THR A 344 -4.27 -7.90 -7.42
C THR A 344 -3.34 -8.37 -8.52
N GLY A 345 -2.14 -7.85 -8.52
CA GLY A 345 -1.10 -8.26 -9.48
C GLY A 345 -0.15 -7.14 -9.82
N THR A 346 0.45 -7.21 -11.00
CA THR A 346 1.48 -6.25 -11.39
C THR A 346 1.54 -6.01 -12.90
N LYS A 347 2.19 -4.90 -13.27
CA LYS A 347 2.51 -4.59 -14.67
C LYS A 347 3.99 -4.27 -14.79
N MET A 348 4.70 -5.01 -15.63
CA MET A 348 6.11 -4.76 -15.96
C MET A 348 6.22 -4.35 -17.44
N VAL A 349 6.60 -3.09 -17.67
CA VAL A 349 6.67 -2.51 -19.01
C VAL A 349 8.13 -2.25 -19.38
N HIS A 350 8.68 -3.09 -20.26
CA HIS A 350 10.05 -3.02 -20.72
C HIS A 350 10.16 -2.11 -21.95
N LEU A 351 10.85 -0.99 -21.82
CA LEU A 351 11.09 0.00 -22.88
C LEU A 351 12.58 0.13 -23.24
N GLY A 352 13.47 0.10 -22.22
CA GLY A 352 14.92 0.13 -22.36
C GLY A 352 15.52 -1.23 -22.74
N ARG A 353 16.78 -1.22 -23.14
CA ARG A 353 17.54 -2.45 -23.50
C ARG A 353 18.05 -3.17 -22.26
N ASN A 354 18.16 -4.49 -22.34
CA ASN A 354 18.69 -5.38 -21.29
C ASN A 354 17.99 -5.20 -19.93
N THR A 355 16.74 -4.80 -19.95
CA THR A 355 15.92 -4.62 -18.75
C THR A 355 15.50 -5.98 -18.18
N ARG A 356 15.31 -6.04 -16.87
CA ARG A 356 14.92 -7.27 -16.17
C ARG A 356 13.74 -7.03 -15.27
N SER A 357 12.84 -8.02 -15.16
CA SER A 357 11.79 -8.03 -14.15
C SER A 357 11.61 -9.40 -13.52
N THR A 358 11.28 -9.39 -12.23
CA THR A 358 10.93 -10.58 -11.44
C THR A 358 9.60 -10.34 -10.77
N VAL A 359 8.72 -11.33 -10.86
CA VAL A 359 7.40 -11.30 -10.25
C VAL A 359 7.18 -12.59 -9.47
N ILE A 360 6.98 -12.47 -8.16
CA ILE A 360 6.62 -13.57 -7.26
C ILE A 360 5.32 -13.18 -6.55
N ALA A 361 4.23 -13.82 -6.92
CA ALA A 361 2.91 -13.53 -6.37
C ALA A 361 2.32 -14.78 -5.70
N LYS A 362 1.96 -14.67 -4.43
CA LYS A 362 1.35 -15.73 -3.63
C LYS A 362 -0.08 -15.31 -3.25
N GLY A 363 -1.08 -16.00 -3.75
CA GLY A 363 -2.49 -15.78 -3.43
C GLY A 363 -2.99 -16.83 -2.45
N ILE A 364 -3.70 -16.43 -1.40
CA ILE A 364 -4.32 -17.34 -0.43
C ILE A 364 -5.80 -17.06 -0.38
N SER A 365 -6.62 -18.06 -0.58
CA SER A 365 -8.07 -17.95 -0.48
C SER A 365 -8.60 -18.93 0.54
N ALA A 366 -9.42 -18.45 1.48
CA ALA A 366 -10.06 -19.23 2.52
C ALA A 366 -11.55 -18.88 2.63
N GLY A 367 -12.33 -19.68 3.30
CA GLY A 367 -13.75 -19.45 3.52
C GLY A 367 -14.54 -19.32 2.21
N ARG A 368 -15.05 -18.11 1.91
CA ARG A 368 -15.69 -17.72 0.63
C ARG A 368 -14.85 -16.72 -0.14
N GLY A 369 -13.61 -16.46 0.30
CA GLY A 369 -12.70 -15.50 -0.29
C GLY A 369 -12.39 -15.80 -1.75
N GLN A 370 -12.28 -14.74 -2.56
CA GLN A 370 -11.95 -14.82 -3.98
C GLN A 370 -10.68 -14.03 -4.24
N ASN A 371 -9.65 -14.68 -4.75
CA ASN A 371 -8.38 -14.04 -5.05
C ASN A 371 -8.07 -14.15 -6.54
N SER A 372 -7.80 -13.04 -7.17
CA SER A 372 -7.43 -12.95 -8.58
C SER A 372 -6.04 -12.34 -8.71
N TYR A 373 -5.17 -13.00 -9.44
CA TYR A 373 -3.89 -12.44 -9.89
C TYR A 373 -4.00 -11.98 -11.34
N ARG A 374 -3.62 -10.74 -11.61
CA ARG A 374 -3.59 -10.17 -12.96
C ARG A 374 -2.22 -9.62 -13.27
N GLY A 375 -1.52 -10.22 -14.24
CA GLY A 375 -0.15 -9.87 -14.62
C GLY A 375 -0.09 -9.33 -16.04
N LEU A 376 0.53 -8.15 -16.23
CA LEU A 376 0.90 -7.63 -17.56
C LEU A 376 2.42 -7.60 -17.68
N ILE A 377 2.96 -8.31 -18.68
CA ILE A 377 4.35 -8.18 -19.12
C ILE A 377 4.35 -7.64 -20.55
N GLN A 378 4.82 -6.41 -20.71
CA GLN A 378 4.88 -5.77 -22.01
C GLN A 378 6.32 -5.46 -22.41
N VAL A 379 6.75 -5.96 -23.57
CA VAL A 379 8.09 -5.70 -24.13
C VAL A 379 7.94 -4.86 -25.39
N GLY A 380 8.45 -3.64 -25.35
CA GLY A 380 8.44 -2.69 -26.45
C GLY A 380 9.40 -3.05 -27.57
N LYS A 381 9.23 -2.46 -28.76
CA LYS A 381 10.07 -2.70 -29.96
C LYS A 381 11.58 -2.54 -29.69
N HIS A 382 11.95 -1.57 -28.87
CA HIS A 382 13.34 -1.18 -28.63
C HIS A 382 13.96 -1.89 -27.42
N ALA A 383 13.19 -2.67 -26.67
CA ALA A 383 13.62 -3.37 -25.45
C ALA A 383 14.38 -4.67 -25.78
N ALA A 384 15.47 -4.55 -26.54
CA ALA A 384 16.32 -5.70 -26.87
C ALA A 384 16.95 -6.30 -25.61
N GLY A 385 17.01 -7.63 -25.53
CA GLY A 385 17.59 -8.37 -24.41
C GLY A 385 16.76 -8.31 -23.12
N ALA A 386 15.49 -7.86 -23.18
CA ALA A 386 14.60 -7.87 -22.04
C ALA A 386 14.38 -9.28 -21.47
N ARG A 387 14.35 -9.41 -20.15
CA ARG A 387 14.10 -10.67 -19.44
C ARG A 387 13.04 -10.50 -18.39
N ASN A 388 12.10 -11.44 -18.33
CA ASN A 388 11.12 -11.53 -17.27
C ASN A 388 11.07 -12.96 -16.72
N PHE A 389 10.92 -13.04 -15.39
CA PHE A 389 10.50 -14.24 -14.69
C PHE A 389 9.22 -13.90 -13.89
N THR A 390 8.17 -14.70 -14.07
CA THR A 390 6.90 -14.55 -13.32
C THR A 390 6.50 -15.90 -12.76
N GLN A 391 6.28 -15.93 -11.45
CA GLN A 391 5.69 -17.05 -10.73
C GLN A 391 4.46 -16.54 -9.97
N CYS A 392 3.29 -17.15 -10.23
CA CYS A 392 2.07 -16.84 -9.50
C CYS A 392 1.45 -18.13 -8.95
N ASP A 393 1.47 -18.27 -7.64
CA ASP A 393 0.98 -19.46 -6.96
C ASP A 393 -0.26 -19.12 -6.12
N SER A 394 -1.23 -20.02 -6.12
CA SER A 394 -2.46 -19.92 -5.35
C SER A 394 -2.60 -21.08 -4.39
N LEU A 395 -2.97 -20.79 -3.14
CA LEU A 395 -3.26 -21.76 -2.10
C LEU A 395 -4.73 -21.65 -1.67
N LEU A 396 -5.47 -22.74 -1.76
CA LEU A 396 -6.87 -22.81 -1.38
C LEU A 396 -7.01 -23.51 -0.03
N ILE A 397 -7.85 -22.94 0.85
CA ILE A 397 -8.19 -23.46 2.18
C ILE A 397 -9.70 -23.60 2.26
N GLY A 398 -10.19 -24.85 2.14
CA GLY A 398 -11.63 -25.15 2.09
C GLY A 398 -12.18 -25.26 0.66
N ASP A 399 -13.52 -25.37 0.54
CA ASP A 399 -14.21 -25.76 -0.69
C ASP A 399 -14.97 -24.62 -1.39
N ARG A 400 -15.15 -23.46 -0.74
CA ARG A 400 -16.00 -22.38 -1.24
C ARG A 400 -15.21 -21.14 -1.67
N CYS A 401 -13.90 -21.16 -1.49
CA CYS A 401 -13.01 -20.11 -1.94
C CYS A 401 -12.58 -20.32 -3.40
N GLY A 402 -12.05 -19.28 -4.02
CA GLY A 402 -11.61 -19.33 -5.42
C GLY A 402 -10.30 -18.61 -5.67
N ALA A 403 -9.58 -19.08 -6.69
CA ALA A 403 -8.39 -18.46 -7.21
C ALA A 403 -8.51 -18.32 -8.74
N HIS A 404 -8.12 -17.14 -9.26
CA HIS A 404 -8.20 -16.83 -10.67
C HIS A 404 -6.88 -16.19 -11.14
N THR A 405 -6.41 -16.55 -12.34
CA THR A 405 -5.16 -16.03 -12.89
C THR A 405 -5.39 -15.49 -14.29
N PHE A 406 -5.01 -14.22 -14.52
CA PHE A 406 -5.19 -13.51 -15.79
C PHE A 406 -3.85 -12.98 -16.30
N PRO A 407 -3.00 -13.82 -16.90
CA PRO A 407 -1.75 -13.37 -17.49
C PRO A 407 -2.02 -12.67 -18.82
N TYR A 408 -1.32 -11.56 -19.05
CA TYR A 408 -1.29 -10.87 -20.33
C TYR A 408 0.16 -10.57 -20.72
N ILE A 409 0.64 -11.15 -21.82
CA ILE A 409 2.02 -11.04 -22.27
C ILE A 409 2.05 -10.50 -23.69
N GLU A 410 2.64 -9.32 -23.88
CA GLU A 410 2.82 -8.68 -25.18
C GLU A 410 4.31 -8.48 -25.48
N VAL A 411 4.83 -9.14 -26.52
CA VAL A 411 6.25 -9.09 -26.88
C VAL A 411 6.42 -8.54 -28.28
N LYS A 412 7.07 -7.38 -28.41
CA LYS A 412 7.36 -6.72 -29.68
C LYS A 412 8.84 -6.75 -30.08
N ASN A 413 9.70 -7.45 -29.29
CA ASN A 413 11.12 -7.60 -29.61
C ASN A 413 11.52 -9.09 -29.55
N PRO A 414 12.10 -9.67 -30.62
CA PRO A 414 12.36 -11.11 -30.70
C PRO A 414 13.53 -11.57 -29.83
N THR A 415 14.33 -10.66 -29.26
CA THR A 415 15.43 -11.01 -28.38
C THR A 415 15.02 -11.14 -26.91
N ALA A 416 13.75 -10.88 -26.61
CA ALA A 416 13.22 -10.99 -25.25
C ALA A 416 13.13 -12.46 -24.81
N ARG A 417 13.32 -12.69 -23.51
CA ARG A 417 13.12 -14.00 -22.87
C ARG A 417 12.18 -13.85 -21.69
N LEU A 418 11.07 -14.57 -21.73
CA LEU A 418 10.04 -14.51 -20.73
C LEU A 418 9.73 -15.92 -20.24
N GLU A 419 9.64 -16.04 -18.94
CA GLU A 419 9.23 -17.26 -18.24
C GLU A 419 8.00 -16.94 -17.37
N HIS A 420 6.98 -17.78 -17.47
CA HIS A 420 5.75 -17.60 -16.68
C HIS A 420 5.31 -18.97 -16.15
N GLU A 421 5.20 -19.05 -14.84
CA GLU A 421 4.72 -20.22 -14.12
C GLU A 421 3.50 -19.85 -13.29
N ALA A 422 2.50 -20.72 -13.25
CA ALA A 422 1.32 -20.56 -12.41
C ALA A 422 0.94 -21.90 -11.80
N THR A 423 0.74 -21.92 -10.48
CA THR A 423 0.28 -23.12 -9.77
C THR A 423 -0.94 -22.80 -8.92
N THR A 424 -1.79 -23.81 -8.74
CA THR A 424 -2.88 -23.75 -7.77
C THR A 424 -2.87 -25.04 -6.99
N SER A 425 -2.80 -24.94 -5.67
CA SER A 425 -2.82 -26.05 -4.75
C SER A 425 -3.91 -25.84 -3.68
N LYS A 426 -4.37 -26.93 -3.12
CA LYS A 426 -5.29 -26.96 -1.97
C LYS A 426 -4.59 -27.66 -0.82
N ILE A 427 -4.78 -27.17 0.40
CA ILE A 427 -4.31 -27.91 1.59
C ILE A 427 -5.06 -29.23 1.66
N GLY A 428 -4.32 -30.34 1.57
CA GLY A 428 -4.87 -31.69 1.61
C GLY A 428 -5.17 -32.15 3.03
N GLU A 429 -6.21 -32.97 3.18
CA GLU A 429 -6.55 -33.60 4.47
C GLU A 429 -5.41 -34.46 5.02
N ASP A 430 -4.65 -35.10 4.16
CA ASP A 430 -3.48 -35.94 4.51
C ASP A 430 -2.33 -35.10 5.10
N GLN A 431 -2.14 -33.88 4.65
CA GLN A 431 -1.15 -32.96 5.22
C GLN A 431 -1.55 -32.57 6.65
N ILE A 432 -2.81 -32.23 6.84
CA ILE A 432 -3.38 -31.91 8.16
C ILE A 432 -3.33 -33.13 9.06
N PHE A 433 -3.78 -34.32 8.57
CA PHE A 433 -3.71 -35.57 9.31
C PHE A 433 -2.28 -35.88 9.75
N TYR A 434 -1.30 -35.73 8.86
CA TYR A 434 0.12 -35.96 9.19
C TYR A 434 0.60 -35.07 10.34
N CYS A 435 0.19 -33.81 10.37
CA CYS A 435 0.51 -32.87 11.45
C CYS A 435 -0.22 -33.27 12.75
N ASN A 436 -1.52 -33.53 12.65
CA ASN A 436 -2.33 -33.92 13.82
C ASN A 436 -1.83 -35.23 14.47
N ALA A 437 -1.39 -36.20 13.67
CA ALA A 437 -0.80 -37.46 14.18
C ALA A 437 0.52 -37.24 14.96
N ARG A 438 1.09 -36.04 14.90
CA ARG A 438 2.28 -35.57 15.66
C ARG A 438 1.95 -34.60 16.78
N GLY A 439 0.67 -34.44 17.09
CA GLY A 439 0.20 -33.55 18.15
C GLY A 439 0.19 -32.08 17.80
N ILE A 440 0.30 -31.72 16.50
CA ILE A 440 0.14 -30.34 16.03
C ILE A 440 -1.34 -30.11 15.76
N GLU A 441 -1.92 -29.09 16.36
CA GLU A 441 -3.32 -28.74 16.14
C GLU A 441 -3.59 -28.31 14.69
N THR A 442 -4.81 -28.49 14.20
CA THR A 442 -5.17 -28.18 12.80
C THR A 442 -4.87 -26.75 12.42
N GLN A 443 -5.19 -25.77 13.30
CA GLN A 443 -4.93 -24.37 13.06
C GLN A 443 -3.42 -24.08 12.94
N ASP A 444 -2.61 -24.69 13.79
CA ASP A 444 -1.15 -24.54 13.75
C ASP A 444 -0.55 -25.18 12.50
N ALA A 445 -1.08 -26.34 12.09
CA ALA A 445 -0.68 -26.99 10.85
C ALA A 445 -0.94 -26.10 9.62
N VAL A 446 -2.12 -25.47 9.54
CA VAL A 446 -2.46 -24.51 8.49
C VAL A 446 -1.53 -23.31 8.52
N ASN A 447 -1.30 -22.72 9.69
CA ASN A 447 -0.38 -21.59 9.86
C ASN A 447 1.06 -21.94 9.41
N MET A 448 1.55 -23.13 9.72
CA MET A 448 2.86 -23.60 9.27
C MET A 448 2.94 -23.73 7.75
N ILE A 449 1.92 -24.31 7.11
CA ILE A 449 1.84 -24.47 5.65
C ILE A 449 1.80 -23.10 4.96
N VAL A 450 0.94 -22.19 5.43
CA VAL A 450 0.80 -20.82 4.89
C VAL A 450 2.09 -20.02 5.05
N ASN A 451 2.73 -20.06 6.22
CA ASN A 451 4.01 -19.38 6.43
C ASN A 451 5.12 -19.95 5.52
N GLY A 452 5.15 -21.27 5.31
CA GLY A 452 6.04 -21.91 4.35
C GLY A 452 5.80 -21.44 2.91
N PHE A 453 4.55 -21.34 2.50
CA PHE A 453 4.12 -20.88 1.18
C PHE A 453 4.52 -19.40 0.92
N CYS A 454 4.44 -18.54 1.93
CA CYS A 454 4.76 -17.11 1.84
C CYS A 454 6.23 -16.78 2.07
N LYS A 455 7.06 -17.74 2.49
CA LYS A 455 8.44 -17.52 2.96
C LYS A 455 9.30 -16.70 1.98
N GLU A 456 9.14 -16.91 0.70
CA GLU A 456 9.92 -16.22 -0.33
C GLU A 456 9.64 -14.71 -0.33
N VAL A 457 8.38 -14.32 -0.20
CA VAL A 457 7.97 -12.91 -0.13
C VAL A 457 8.39 -12.27 1.20
N PHE A 458 8.24 -13.00 2.31
CA PHE A 458 8.62 -12.47 3.63
C PHE A 458 10.10 -12.16 3.78
N LYS A 459 10.98 -12.86 3.05
CA LYS A 459 12.42 -12.57 3.02
C LYS A 459 12.75 -11.18 2.45
N GLU A 460 11.83 -10.63 1.65
CA GLU A 460 11.99 -9.30 1.05
C GLU A 460 11.52 -8.18 1.98
N LEU A 461 10.85 -8.49 3.07
CA LEU A 461 10.47 -7.51 4.10
C LEU A 461 11.60 -7.33 5.13
N PRO A 462 11.72 -6.15 5.74
CA PRO A 462 12.46 -6.01 6.99
C PRO A 462 11.93 -6.99 8.04
N MET A 463 12.83 -7.51 8.90
CA MET A 463 12.50 -8.62 9.83
C MET A 463 11.27 -8.32 10.70
N GLU A 464 11.16 -7.10 11.22
CA GLU A 464 10.06 -6.67 12.10
C GLU A 464 8.72 -6.72 11.37
N PHE A 465 8.69 -6.32 10.10
CA PHE A 465 7.48 -6.35 9.26
C PHE A 465 7.17 -7.73 8.73
N ALA A 466 8.18 -8.57 8.51
CA ALA A 466 7.97 -9.98 8.19
C ALA A 466 7.25 -10.70 9.34
N MET A 467 7.63 -10.42 10.60
CA MET A 467 6.95 -10.94 11.79
C MET A 467 5.51 -10.41 11.93
N GLU A 468 5.29 -9.12 11.68
CA GLU A 468 3.96 -8.52 11.67
C GLU A 468 3.07 -9.16 10.60
N ALA A 469 3.58 -9.30 9.38
CA ALA A 469 2.88 -9.93 8.27
C ALA A 469 2.49 -11.40 8.58
N GLN A 470 3.41 -12.18 9.14
CA GLN A 470 3.13 -13.56 9.56
C GLN A 470 2.00 -13.64 10.59
N LYS A 471 2.02 -12.74 11.58
CA LYS A 471 0.98 -12.66 12.60
C LYS A 471 -0.37 -12.25 12.00
N LEU A 472 -0.39 -11.27 11.11
CA LEU A 472 -1.61 -10.83 10.43
C LEU A 472 -2.24 -11.95 9.61
N LEU A 473 -1.45 -12.75 8.91
CA LEU A 473 -1.95 -13.92 8.18
C LEU A 473 -2.56 -14.95 9.12
N SER A 474 -1.91 -15.26 10.25
CA SER A 474 -2.41 -16.21 11.24
C SER A 474 -3.76 -15.76 11.81
N VAL A 475 -3.88 -14.52 12.25
CA VAL A 475 -5.13 -13.93 12.78
C VAL A 475 -6.23 -13.88 11.71
N SER A 476 -5.87 -13.53 10.47
CA SER A 476 -6.84 -13.45 9.38
C SER A 476 -7.38 -14.83 8.94
N LEU A 477 -6.71 -15.92 9.30
CA LEU A 477 -7.10 -17.30 9.01
C LEU A 477 -7.75 -18.02 10.21
N GLU A 478 -7.85 -17.39 11.38
CA GLU A 478 -8.55 -17.97 12.52
C GLU A 478 -10.00 -18.34 12.15
N GLY A 479 -10.40 -19.55 12.51
CA GLY A 479 -11.74 -20.07 12.22
C GLY A 479 -12.03 -20.37 10.74
N SER A 480 -11.05 -20.25 9.84
CA SER A 480 -11.24 -20.60 8.43
C SER A 480 -11.14 -22.10 8.13
N VAL A 481 -10.70 -22.87 9.10
CA VAL A 481 -10.54 -24.33 9.06
C VAL A 481 -11.54 -24.94 10.02
N GLY A 482 -12.74 -25.22 9.55
CA GLY A 482 -13.83 -25.86 10.30
C GLY A 482 -14.84 -26.48 9.36
#